data_95db4c03e3e3e94c1df5151a9271b407
#
_entry.id   95db4c03e3e3e94c1df5151a9271b407
#
_cell.length_a   1.000
_cell.length_b   1.000
_cell.length_c   1.000
_cell.angle_alpha   90.00
_cell.angle_beta   90.00
_cell.angle_gamma   90.00
#
_symmetry.space_group_name_H-M   'P 1'
#
loop_
_entity.id
_entity.type
_entity.pdbx_description
1 polymer ?
#
loop_
_entity_poly.entity_id
_entity_poly.type
_entity_poly.pdbx_seq_one_letter_code
_entity_poly.pdbx_strand_id
1 'polypeptide(L)'
;DAELHIDFKAILAPEGTLQNLEQILYWLTDNPQKTNASGRLLASVCDTINYKKAQTYLLSLQDRGSIPYALFDKNSSNCSRVVANTILQSTDTKDVINRLNFNKLFTPSTVGNVKVAASNGIVYEVTGTQIKHFTSTPLKENISNLFNKNVPPTLGPKDKINAPEHWCFLEGIGSSAYFEMVPCVLPANHFRIKRYNTHLVLDFDGVFVSNKFDSTTPYKFTYDSHCKHCHILQGGEKIKLNCVGAFSKFNS
;
A
#
# COMPACT_ATOMS: atom_id res chain seq x y z
N ASP A 1 4.52 7.03 -15.03
CA ASP A 1 3.70 5.98 -14.48
C ASP A 1 2.32 6.00 -15.10
N ALA A 2 2.14 5.18 -16.16
CA ALA A 2 0.90 5.13 -16.96
C ALA A 2 -0.35 4.76 -16.12
N GLU A 3 -0.17 4.08 -14.98
CA GLU A 3 -1.27 3.64 -14.12
C GLU A 3 -1.95 4.77 -13.34
N LEU A 4 -1.29 5.91 -13.18
CA LEU A 4 -1.80 7.07 -12.43
C LEU A 4 -2.11 8.26 -13.33
N HIS A 5 -2.31 8.03 -14.64
CA HIS A 5 -2.69 9.11 -15.53
C HIS A 5 -4.08 9.65 -15.16
N ILE A 6 -4.13 10.94 -14.88
CA ILE A 6 -5.37 11.70 -14.63
C ILE A 6 -5.51 12.68 -15.79
N ASP A 7 -6.62 12.62 -16.52
CA ASP A 7 -6.85 13.38 -17.75
C ASP A 7 -7.12 14.88 -17.52
N PHE A 8 -7.09 15.33 -16.28
CA PHE A 8 -7.29 16.73 -15.93
C PHE A 8 -6.34 17.17 -14.79
N LYS A 9 -6.26 18.46 -14.57
CA LYS A 9 -5.46 19.05 -13.49
C LYS A 9 -6.34 19.63 -12.40
N ALA A 10 -5.83 19.67 -11.18
CA ALA A 10 -6.44 20.44 -10.10
C ALA A 10 -6.43 21.94 -10.48
N ILE A 11 -7.57 22.59 -10.36
CA ILE A 11 -7.75 24.01 -10.63
C ILE A 11 -7.85 24.72 -9.29
N LEU A 12 -6.88 25.58 -8.99
CA LEU A 12 -6.87 26.37 -7.76
C LEU A 12 -7.34 27.80 -8.07
N ALA A 13 -8.22 28.32 -7.22
CA ALA A 13 -8.53 29.74 -7.17
C ALA A 13 -7.34 30.55 -6.62
N PRO A 14 -7.30 31.88 -6.80
CA PRO A 14 -6.22 32.72 -6.29
C PRO A 14 -5.99 32.58 -4.77
N GLU A 15 -7.05 32.33 -4.01
CA GLU A 15 -7.02 32.10 -2.57
C GLU A 15 -6.61 30.65 -2.18
N GLY A 16 -6.30 29.79 -3.15
CA GLY A 16 -5.85 28.43 -2.93
C GLY A 16 -6.96 27.36 -2.80
N THR A 17 -8.23 27.75 -2.94
CA THR A 17 -9.37 26.80 -2.93
C THR A 17 -9.41 25.96 -4.19
N LEU A 18 -9.70 24.67 -4.03
CA LEU A 18 -9.81 23.74 -5.15
C LEU A 18 -11.17 23.90 -5.86
N GLN A 19 -11.18 24.45 -7.08
CA GLN A 19 -12.39 24.77 -7.83
C GLN A 19 -13.09 23.55 -8.44
N ASN A 20 -12.33 22.57 -8.89
CA ASN A 20 -12.86 21.38 -9.56
C ASN A 20 -12.88 20.14 -8.62
N LEU A 21 -13.16 20.34 -7.34
CA LEU A 21 -13.21 19.26 -6.35
C LEU A 21 -14.22 18.18 -6.72
N GLU A 22 -15.43 18.55 -7.14
CA GLU A 22 -16.45 17.58 -7.53
C GLU A 22 -16.00 16.69 -8.69
N GLN A 23 -15.36 17.27 -9.71
CA GLN A 23 -14.79 16.53 -10.83
C GLN A 23 -13.78 15.49 -10.35
N ILE A 24 -12.89 15.87 -9.41
CA ILE A 24 -11.90 14.97 -8.83
C ILE A 24 -12.58 13.83 -8.06
N LEU A 25 -13.58 14.15 -7.25
CA LEU A 25 -14.32 13.17 -6.44
C LEU A 25 -15.05 12.14 -7.31
N TYR A 26 -15.75 12.59 -8.35
CA TYR A 26 -16.43 11.71 -9.30
C TYR A 26 -15.41 10.85 -10.06
N TRP A 27 -14.32 11.44 -10.53
CA TRP A 27 -13.27 10.67 -11.21
C TRP A 27 -12.71 9.57 -10.33
N LEU A 28 -12.44 9.84 -9.04
CA LEU A 28 -11.98 8.83 -8.08
C LEU A 28 -13.02 7.73 -7.86
N THR A 29 -14.30 8.07 -7.84
CA THR A 29 -15.39 7.11 -7.69
C THR A 29 -15.54 6.22 -8.93
N ASP A 30 -15.36 6.79 -10.12
CA ASP A 30 -15.48 6.08 -11.41
C ASP A 30 -14.22 5.23 -11.70
N ASN A 31 -13.12 5.47 -10.97
CA ASN A 31 -11.86 4.75 -11.11
C ASN A 31 -11.46 4.03 -9.81
N PRO A 32 -12.28 3.10 -9.26
CA PRO A 32 -12.03 2.44 -7.98
C PRO A 32 -10.72 1.62 -7.98
N GLN A 33 -10.25 1.17 -9.15
CA GLN A 33 -8.96 0.50 -9.30
C GLN A 33 -7.78 1.41 -8.94
N LYS A 34 -7.91 2.74 -9.05
CA LYS A 34 -6.86 3.69 -8.68
C LYS A 34 -6.75 3.89 -7.16
N THR A 35 -7.82 3.62 -6.45
CA THR A 35 -7.87 3.71 -4.98
C THR A 35 -7.80 2.34 -4.30
N ASN A 36 -7.78 1.24 -5.08
CA ASN A 36 -7.89 -0.13 -4.58
C ASN A 36 -9.07 -0.30 -3.60
N ALA A 37 -10.18 0.36 -3.89
CA ALA A 37 -11.35 0.39 -3.03
C ALA A 37 -12.61 0.00 -3.78
N SER A 38 -13.61 -0.47 -3.04
CA SER A 38 -14.96 -0.70 -3.53
C SER A 38 -15.96 -0.10 -2.55
N GLY A 39 -17.09 0.36 -3.04
CA GLY A 39 -18.14 0.98 -2.22
C GLY A 39 -18.09 2.51 -2.24
N ARG A 40 -18.44 3.14 -1.12
CA ARG A 40 -18.43 4.61 -1.02
C ARG A 40 -17.02 5.19 -0.88
N LEU A 41 -16.78 6.33 -1.49
CA LEU A 41 -15.55 7.11 -1.32
C LEU A 41 -15.71 8.10 -0.16
N LEU A 42 -14.74 8.14 0.75
CA LEU A 42 -14.58 9.21 1.72
C LEU A 42 -13.34 10.04 1.37
N ALA A 43 -13.50 11.34 1.27
CA ALA A 43 -12.43 12.25 0.89
C ALA A 43 -12.46 13.55 1.70
N SER A 44 -11.30 14.18 1.83
CA SER A 44 -11.17 15.54 2.37
C SER A 44 -10.07 16.29 1.65
N VAL A 45 -10.07 17.62 1.76
CA VAL A 45 -9.03 18.48 1.23
C VAL A 45 -8.06 18.86 2.35
N CYS A 46 -6.76 18.63 2.11
CA CYS A 46 -5.68 19.08 2.98
C CYS A 46 -4.84 20.10 2.20
N ASP A 47 -5.08 21.37 2.44
CA ASP A 47 -4.44 22.50 1.73
C ASP A 47 -3.13 22.98 2.40
N THR A 48 -2.78 22.40 3.56
CA THR A 48 -1.59 22.77 4.33
C THR A 48 -0.33 22.01 3.92
N ILE A 49 -0.38 21.29 2.81
CA ILE A 49 0.70 20.41 2.35
C ILE A 49 1.71 21.18 1.50
N ASN A 50 2.99 21.10 1.88
CA ASN A 50 4.08 21.49 1.02
C ASN A 50 4.40 20.36 0.04
N TYR A 51 4.11 20.57 -1.23
CA TYR A 51 4.31 19.57 -2.28
C TYR A 51 5.75 19.05 -2.36
N LYS A 52 6.75 19.93 -2.27
CA LYS A 52 8.18 19.53 -2.35
C LYS A 52 8.57 18.64 -1.18
N LYS A 53 8.15 18.99 0.04
CA LYS A 53 8.39 18.15 1.23
C LYS A 53 7.71 16.78 1.08
N ALA A 54 6.46 16.73 0.61
CA ALA A 54 5.73 15.48 0.36
C ALA A 54 6.45 14.61 -0.68
N GLN A 55 6.84 15.21 -1.80
CA GLN A 55 7.58 14.52 -2.87
C GLN A 55 8.91 13.95 -2.35
N THR A 56 9.70 14.75 -1.65
CA THR A 56 10.98 14.31 -1.07
C THR A 56 10.79 13.12 -0.13
N TYR A 57 9.76 13.17 0.71
CA TYR A 57 9.45 12.06 1.61
C TYR A 57 9.06 10.79 0.84
N LEU A 58 8.18 10.89 -0.16
CA LEU A 58 7.77 9.74 -0.98
C LEU A 58 8.94 9.13 -1.75
N LEU A 59 9.82 9.95 -2.34
CA LEU A 59 11.04 9.48 -2.99
C LEU A 59 11.96 8.76 -2.00
N SER A 60 12.11 9.26 -0.77
CA SER A 60 12.91 8.59 0.26
C SER A 60 12.34 7.21 0.64
N LEU A 61 11.01 7.01 0.56
CA LEU A 61 10.41 5.70 0.75
C LEU A 61 10.72 4.75 -0.42
N GLN A 62 10.73 5.26 -1.65
CA GLN A 62 11.13 4.49 -2.84
C GLN A 62 12.60 4.06 -2.77
N ASP A 63 13.49 4.96 -2.36
CA ASP A 63 14.93 4.67 -2.20
C ASP A 63 15.21 3.61 -1.13
N ARG A 64 14.33 3.48 -0.13
CA ARG A 64 14.41 2.40 0.87
C ARG A 64 14.04 1.03 0.28
N GLY A 65 13.48 1.00 -0.91
CA GLY A 65 12.98 -0.20 -1.58
C GLY A 65 11.73 -0.74 -0.89
N SER A 66 11.83 -1.93 -0.30
CA SER A 66 10.67 -2.58 0.31
C SER A 66 10.49 -2.18 1.77
N ILE A 67 9.29 -1.74 2.11
CA ILE A 67 8.87 -1.51 3.49
C ILE A 67 7.89 -2.62 3.89
N PRO A 68 8.15 -3.36 4.99
CA PRO A 68 7.25 -4.41 5.44
C PRO A 68 5.85 -3.89 5.70
N TYR A 69 4.85 -4.65 5.30
CA TYR A 69 3.46 -4.34 5.60
C TYR A 69 3.03 -5.00 6.92
N ALA A 70 2.71 -4.21 7.93
CA ALA A 70 2.13 -4.70 9.18
C ALA A 70 1.32 -3.62 9.90
N LEU A 71 0.28 -4.07 10.61
CA LEU A 71 -0.61 -3.17 11.36
C LEU A 71 0.03 -2.69 12.67
N PHE A 72 0.74 -3.55 13.38
CA PHE A 72 1.20 -3.30 14.76
C PHE A 72 2.71 -3.15 14.92
N ASP A 73 3.51 -3.52 13.91
CA ASP A 73 4.96 -3.36 13.96
C ASP A 73 5.36 -1.89 13.68
N LYS A 74 6.13 -1.28 14.59
CA LYS A 74 6.60 0.12 14.47
C LYS A 74 7.55 0.34 13.31
N ASN A 75 8.29 -0.68 12.90
CA ASN A 75 9.25 -0.64 11.78
C ASN A 75 8.60 -0.96 10.43
N SER A 76 7.33 -1.28 10.43
CA SER A 76 6.53 -1.62 9.26
C SER A 76 5.61 -0.45 8.89
N SER A 77 5.05 -0.51 7.69
CA SER A 77 4.08 0.48 7.23
C SER A 77 2.81 -0.19 6.73
N ASN A 78 1.80 0.61 6.47
CA ASN A 78 0.59 0.26 5.75
C ASN A 78 0.09 1.53 5.03
N CYS A 79 -0.91 1.40 4.15
CA CYS A 79 -1.42 2.53 3.39
C CYS A 79 -1.80 3.72 4.27
N SER A 80 -2.47 3.47 5.39
CA SER A 80 -2.88 4.52 6.34
C SER A 80 -1.67 5.25 6.96
N ARG A 81 -0.61 4.51 7.32
CA ARG A 81 0.62 5.11 7.86
C ARG A 81 1.41 5.89 6.82
N VAL A 82 1.49 5.39 5.58
CA VAL A 82 2.16 6.11 4.48
C VAL A 82 1.49 7.46 4.29
N VAL A 83 0.16 7.50 4.17
CA VAL A 83 -0.59 8.75 4.02
C VAL A 83 -0.38 9.68 5.22
N ALA A 84 -0.58 9.19 6.46
CA ALA A 84 -0.41 10.00 7.67
C ALA A 84 1.02 10.56 7.80
N ASN A 85 2.04 9.76 7.52
CA ASN A 85 3.42 10.20 7.59
C ASN A 85 3.77 11.19 6.48
N THR A 86 3.24 11.02 5.26
CA THR A 86 3.41 11.99 4.17
C THR A 86 2.86 13.35 4.57
N ILE A 87 1.68 13.41 5.17
CA ILE A 87 1.09 14.65 5.67
C ILE A 87 1.97 15.24 6.78
N LEU A 88 2.37 14.45 7.78
CA LEU A 88 3.21 14.90 8.89
C LEU A 88 4.57 15.46 8.43
N GLN A 89 5.18 14.88 7.40
CA GLN A 89 6.46 15.35 6.86
C GLN A 89 6.34 16.57 5.94
N SER A 90 5.12 16.93 5.55
CA SER A 90 4.88 17.96 4.54
C SER A 90 4.02 19.12 5.01
N THR A 91 3.48 19.10 6.24
CA THR A 91 2.74 20.21 6.83
C THR A 91 3.52 20.85 7.98
N ASP A 92 3.40 22.17 8.12
CA ASP A 92 3.91 22.92 9.28
C ASP A 92 2.75 23.33 10.24
N THR A 93 1.51 22.90 9.94
CA THR A 93 0.31 23.24 10.71
C THR A 93 0.23 22.40 11.99
N LYS A 94 0.52 23.02 13.14
CA LYS A 94 0.59 22.35 14.45
C LYS A 94 -0.66 21.57 14.81
N ASP A 95 -1.84 22.09 14.50
CA ASP A 95 -3.11 21.40 14.77
C ASP A 95 -3.24 20.09 14.00
N VAL A 96 -2.92 20.06 12.70
CA VAL A 96 -2.91 18.86 11.88
C VAL A 96 -1.88 17.86 12.41
N ILE A 97 -0.67 18.33 12.76
CA ILE A 97 0.40 17.50 13.33
C ILE A 97 -0.06 16.83 14.63
N ASN A 98 -0.64 17.60 15.55
CA ASN A 98 -1.09 17.08 16.86
C ASN A 98 -2.20 16.03 16.69
N ARG A 99 -3.21 16.33 15.87
CA ARG A 99 -4.32 15.42 15.62
C ARG A 99 -3.88 14.14 14.93
N LEU A 100 -2.98 14.20 13.95
CA LEU A 100 -2.46 13.00 13.28
C LEU A 100 -1.59 12.16 14.21
N ASN A 101 -0.72 12.80 15.02
CA ASN A 101 0.07 12.07 15.99
C ASN A 101 -0.81 11.39 17.05
N PHE A 102 -1.88 12.03 17.49
CA PHE A 102 -2.86 11.41 18.38
C PHE A 102 -3.57 10.22 17.70
N ASN A 103 -4.00 10.38 16.45
CA ASN A 103 -4.64 9.29 15.69
C ASN A 103 -3.70 8.09 15.48
N LYS A 104 -2.39 8.31 15.42
CA LYS A 104 -1.38 7.24 15.28
C LYS A 104 -1.17 6.41 16.55
N LEU A 105 -1.53 6.91 17.72
CA LEU A 105 -1.43 6.16 18.98
C LEU A 105 -2.40 4.98 19.02
N PHE A 106 -3.56 5.18 18.42
CA PHE A 106 -4.57 4.13 18.23
C PHE A 106 -4.46 3.70 16.79
N THR A 107 -4.27 2.48 16.44
CA THR A 107 -4.15 1.93 15.08
C THR A 107 -4.64 2.90 14.00
N PRO A 108 -3.79 3.42 13.11
CA PRO A 108 -4.17 4.49 12.19
C PRO A 108 -5.34 4.06 11.31
N SER A 109 -6.48 4.66 11.53
CA SER A 109 -7.70 4.44 10.77
C SER A 109 -7.65 5.28 9.50
N THR A 110 -7.96 4.68 8.37
CA THR A 110 -8.09 5.41 7.09
C THR A 110 -9.11 6.53 7.20
N VAL A 111 -10.28 6.25 7.78
CA VAL A 111 -11.32 7.26 8.04
C VAL A 111 -10.84 8.34 9.01
N GLY A 112 -10.08 7.95 10.04
CA GLY A 112 -9.45 8.89 10.96
C GLY A 112 -8.49 9.84 10.27
N ASN A 113 -7.65 9.34 9.37
CA ASN A 113 -6.73 10.17 8.59
C ASN A 113 -7.47 11.18 7.71
N VAL A 114 -8.50 10.73 6.97
CA VAL A 114 -9.32 11.60 6.12
C VAL A 114 -9.95 12.73 6.95
N LYS A 115 -10.51 12.40 8.14
CA LYS A 115 -11.15 13.38 9.00
C LYS A 115 -10.15 14.38 9.60
N VAL A 116 -9.01 13.90 10.03
CA VAL A 116 -7.96 14.73 10.66
C VAL A 116 -7.28 15.63 9.63
N ALA A 117 -7.09 15.16 8.41
CA ALA A 117 -6.45 15.90 7.33
C ALA A 117 -7.35 17.00 6.73
N ALA A 118 -8.64 17.00 7.02
CA ALA A 118 -9.58 17.99 6.51
C ALA A 118 -9.24 19.40 7.04
N SER A 119 -8.64 20.25 6.23
CA SER A 119 -8.24 21.62 6.63
C SER A 119 -9.44 22.49 6.98
N ASN A 120 -10.54 22.34 6.24
CA ASN A 120 -11.80 23.05 6.49
C ASN A 120 -12.78 22.28 7.40
N GLY A 121 -12.35 21.12 7.95
CA GLY A 121 -13.20 20.25 8.77
C GLY A 121 -14.25 19.45 7.98
N ILE A 122 -14.31 19.59 6.66
CA ILE A 122 -15.30 18.94 5.81
C ILE A 122 -14.75 17.61 5.30
N VAL A 123 -15.52 16.54 5.51
CA VAL A 123 -15.30 15.24 4.87
C VAL A 123 -16.45 14.99 3.91
N TYR A 124 -16.12 14.65 2.69
CA TYR A 124 -17.06 14.32 1.63
C TYR A 124 -17.28 12.81 1.60
N GLU A 125 -18.53 12.42 1.46
CA GLU A 125 -18.94 11.04 1.19
C GLU A 125 -19.56 10.99 -0.20
N VAL A 126 -18.98 10.18 -1.09
CA VAL A 126 -19.46 10.02 -2.45
C VAL A 126 -20.02 8.61 -2.63
N THR A 127 -21.29 8.54 -3.08
CA THR A 127 -21.97 7.29 -3.37
C THR A 127 -22.69 7.43 -4.71
N GLY A 128 -22.20 6.70 -5.72
CA GLY A 128 -22.68 6.88 -7.09
C GLY A 128 -22.48 8.33 -7.56
N THR A 129 -23.58 9.01 -7.91
CA THR A 129 -23.57 10.40 -8.39
C THR A 129 -23.87 11.44 -7.30
N GLN A 130 -23.88 11.04 -6.04
CA GLN A 130 -24.20 11.95 -4.93
C GLN A 130 -22.99 12.24 -4.07
N ILE A 131 -22.72 13.52 -3.84
CA ILE A 131 -21.73 14.01 -2.87
C ILE A 131 -22.48 14.56 -1.67
N LYS A 132 -22.16 14.06 -0.47
CA LYS A 132 -22.74 14.50 0.82
C LYS A 132 -21.65 14.81 1.82
N HIS A 133 -21.96 15.56 2.85
CA HIS A 133 -21.08 15.69 4.01
C HIS A 133 -21.14 14.43 4.86
N PHE A 134 -19.99 13.88 5.16
CA PHE A 134 -19.86 12.72 6.04
C PHE A 134 -20.07 13.12 7.50
N THR A 135 -21.07 12.54 8.15
CA THR A 135 -21.48 12.89 9.52
C THR A 135 -21.12 11.82 10.56
N SER A 136 -20.62 10.65 10.12
CA SER A 136 -20.27 9.54 11.01
C SER A 136 -18.92 9.78 11.74
N THR A 137 -18.58 8.90 12.65
CA THR A 137 -17.32 8.97 13.40
C THR A 137 -16.37 7.82 13.01
N PRO A 138 -15.03 8.03 13.08
CA PRO A 138 -14.07 6.98 12.81
C PRO A 138 -14.29 5.71 13.65
N LEU A 139 -14.71 5.89 14.91
CA LEU A 139 -14.99 4.76 15.81
C LEU A 139 -16.18 3.95 15.31
N LYS A 140 -17.30 4.60 14.95
CA LYS A 140 -18.50 3.94 14.43
C LYS A 140 -18.19 3.18 13.13
N GLU A 141 -17.41 3.80 12.23
CA GLU A 141 -17.00 3.17 10.97
C GLU A 141 -16.10 1.95 11.21
N ASN A 142 -15.11 2.06 12.11
CA ASN A 142 -14.22 0.95 12.43
C ASN A 142 -14.98 -0.22 13.07
N ILE A 143 -15.93 0.06 13.96
CA ILE A 143 -16.79 -0.94 14.59
C ILE A 143 -17.69 -1.59 13.52
N SER A 144 -18.33 -0.79 12.67
CA SER A 144 -19.16 -1.29 11.58
C SER A 144 -18.38 -2.21 10.64
N ASN A 145 -17.15 -1.86 10.28
CA ASN A 145 -16.30 -2.69 9.44
C ASN A 145 -15.83 -3.98 10.12
N LEU A 146 -15.67 -3.99 11.44
CA LEU A 146 -15.35 -5.20 12.21
C LEU A 146 -16.53 -6.20 12.27
N PHE A 147 -17.76 -5.68 12.39
CA PHE A 147 -18.96 -6.52 12.48
C PHE A 147 -19.52 -6.88 11.11
N ASN A 148 -19.45 -6.02 10.13
CA ASN A 148 -19.72 -6.35 8.74
C ASN A 148 -18.50 -7.11 8.22
N LYS A 149 -18.53 -8.43 8.26
CA LYS A 149 -17.52 -9.33 7.68
C LYS A 149 -17.43 -9.24 6.14
N ASN A 150 -17.55 -8.07 5.58
CA ASN A 150 -17.16 -7.76 4.22
C ASN A 150 -15.63 -7.69 4.18
N VAL A 151 -15.02 -8.85 4.34
CA VAL A 151 -13.67 -9.06 3.80
C VAL A 151 -13.81 -8.72 2.33
N PRO A 152 -13.10 -7.71 1.80
CA PRO A 152 -13.12 -7.46 0.37
C PRO A 152 -12.83 -8.80 -0.30
N PRO A 153 -13.56 -9.20 -1.34
CA PRO A 153 -13.26 -10.44 -2.02
C PRO A 153 -11.78 -10.37 -2.37
N THR A 154 -11.02 -11.37 -1.96
CA THR A 154 -9.63 -11.51 -2.33
C THR A 154 -9.63 -11.38 -3.84
N LEU A 155 -8.98 -10.36 -4.38
CA LEU A 155 -8.82 -10.21 -5.82
C LEU A 155 -7.83 -11.28 -6.26
N GLY A 156 -8.26 -12.54 -6.20
CA GLY A 156 -7.64 -13.61 -6.95
C GLY A 156 -7.70 -13.25 -8.42
N PRO A 157 -6.82 -13.78 -9.27
CA PRO A 157 -6.92 -13.59 -10.70
C PRO A 157 -8.30 -14.11 -11.14
N LYS A 158 -9.27 -13.20 -11.31
CA LYS A 158 -10.62 -13.55 -11.81
C LYS A 158 -10.57 -14.08 -13.23
N ASP A 159 -9.50 -13.75 -13.94
CA ASP A 159 -9.16 -14.28 -15.26
C ASP A 159 -7.91 -15.14 -15.12
N LYS A 160 -7.88 -16.27 -15.81
CA LYS A 160 -6.67 -17.10 -15.93
C LYS A 160 -5.61 -16.29 -16.68
N ILE A 161 -4.90 -15.45 -15.94
CA ILE A 161 -3.72 -14.78 -16.45
C ILE A 161 -2.69 -15.90 -16.63
N ASN A 162 -2.14 -16.04 -17.84
CA ASN A 162 -1.13 -17.04 -18.16
C ASN A 162 0.20 -16.67 -17.47
N ALA A 163 0.24 -16.83 -16.16
CA ALA A 163 1.49 -16.73 -15.42
C ALA A 163 2.37 -17.94 -15.73
N PRO A 164 3.70 -17.80 -15.79
CA PRO A 164 4.61 -18.92 -15.94
C PRO A 164 4.36 -19.99 -14.87
N GLU A 165 4.39 -21.27 -15.23
CA GLU A 165 4.08 -22.40 -14.33
C GLU A 165 5.00 -22.46 -13.10
N HIS A 166 6.24 -21.97 -13.21
CA HIS A 166 7.21 -21.94 -12.11
C HIS A 166 6.98 -20.82 -11.12
N TRP A 167 6.06 -19.89 -11.41
CA TRP A 167 5.68 -18.84 -10.45
C TRP A 167 4.70 -19.39 -9.41
N CYS A 168 4.96 -19.11 -8.14
CA CYS A 168 4.10 -19.51 -7.06
C CYS A 168 3.10 -18.40 -6.72
N PHE A 169 1.82 -18.62 -7.01
CA PHE A 169 0.76 -17.70 -6.59
C PHE A 169 0.48 -17.88 -5.11
N LEU A 170 0.51 -16.77 -4.37
CA LEU A 170 0.12 -16.70 -2.97
C LEU A 170 -1.04 -15.73 -2.82
N GLU A 171 -2.12 -16.26 -2.29
CA GLU A 171 -3.30 -15.47 -1.98
C GLU A 171 -3.08 -14.71 -0.66
N GLY A 172 -3.34 -13.40 -0.66
CA GLY A 172 -3.18 -12.53 0.51
C GLY A 172 -4.38 -11.62 0.71
N ILE A 173 -4.63 -11.21 1.95
CA ILE A 173 -5.69 -10.25 2.27
C ILE A 173 -5.29 -8.88 1.69
N GLY A 174 -5.94 -8.49 0.59
CA GLY A 174 -5.72 -7.21 -0.08
C GLY A 174 -4.45 -7.09 -0.93
N SER A 175 -3.64 -8.16 -1.04
CA SER A 175 -2.41 -8.13 -1.85
C SER A 175 -1.95 -9.55 -2.19
N SER A 176 -2.65 -10.20 -3.13
CA SER A 176 -2.18 -11.45 -3.72
C SER A 176 -1.01 -11.19 -4.67
N ALA A 177 -0.08 -12.13 -4.81
CA ALA A 177 1.10 -11.96 -5.62
C ALA A 177 1.66 -13.30 -6.12
N TYR A 178 2.44 -13.22 -7.19
CA TYR A 178 3.28 -14.32 -7.65
C TYR A 178 4.70 -14.15 -7.12
N PHE A 179 5.31 -15.24 -6.71
CA PHE A 179 6.70 -15.28 -6.28
C PHE A 179 7.51 -16.20 -7.19
N GLU A 180 8.71 -15.74 -7.54
CA GLU A 180 9.65 -16.44 -8.38
C GLU A 180 11.01 -16.48 -7.70
N MET A 181 11.63 -17.67 -7.61
CA MET A 181 13.03 -17.83 -7.30
C MET A 181 13.82 -17.75 -8.60
N VAL A 182 14.69 -16.74 -8.72
CA VAL A 182 15.44 -16.49 -9.96
C VAL A 182 16.86 -17.02 -9.81
N PRO A 183 17.29 -17.99 -10.65
CA PRO A 183 18.67 -18.44 -10.69
C PRO A 183 19.60 -17.28 -11.09
N CYS A 184 20.60 -17.00 -10.27
CA CYS A 184 21.64 -16.01 -10.59
C CYS A 184 22.89 -16.26 -9.73
N VAL A 185 24.01 -15.68 -10.14
CA VAL A 185 25.26 -15.78 -9.38
C VAL A 185 25.21 -14.80 -8.20
N LEU A 186 25.19 -15.33 -6.99
CA LEU A 186 25.17 -14.60 -5.73
C LEU A 186 26.11 -15.27 -4.73
N PRO A 187 26.51 -14.59 -3.63
CA PRO A 187 27.24 -15.23 -2.55
C PRO A 187 26.51 -16.46 -2.00
N ALA A 188 27.25 -17.35 -1.34
CA ALA A 188 26.67 -18.56 -0.74
C ALA A 188 25.47 -18.21 0.15
N ASN A 189 24.43 -19.06 0.12
CA ASN A 189 23.19 -18.90 0.89
C ASN A 189 22.37 -17.63 0.59
N HIS A 190 22.65 -16.96 -0.53
CA HIS A 190 21.85 -15.84 -1.03
C HIS A 190 21.02 -16.26 -2.22
N PHE A 191 19.79 -15.79 -2.26
CA PHE A 191 18.78 -16.19 -3.24
C PHE A 191 18.04 -14.95 -3.75
N ARG A 192 17.90 -14.83 -5.07
CA ARG A 192 17.11 -13.75 -5.67
C ARG A 192 15.66 -14.18 -5.75
N ILE A 193 14.79 -13.38 -5.17
CA ILE A 193 13.34 -13.60 -5.24
C ILE A 193 12.69 -12.37 -5.85
N LYS A 194 11.88 -12.58 -6.87
CA LYS A 194 11.02 -11.58 -7.48
C LYS A 194 9.58 -11.78 -7.01
N ARG A 195 8.88 -10.68 -6.87
CA ARG A 195 7.44 -10.64 -6.60
C ARG A 195 6.76 -9.86 -7.71
N TYR A 196 5.66 -10.39 -8.20
CA TYR A 196 4.84 -9.76 -9.22
C TYR A 196 3.42 -9.61 -8.67
N ASN A 197 2.77 -8.49 -9.00
CA ASN A 197 1.38 -8.28 -8.64
C ASN A 197 0.45 -9.19 -9.46
N THR A 198 -0.86 -9.10 -9.21
CA THR A 198 -1.88 -9.89 -9.92
C THR A 198 -1.99 -9.57 -11.42
N HIS A 199 -1.38 -8.47 -11.89
CA HIS A 199 -1.29 -8.11 -13.31
C HIS A 199 0.04 -8.51 -13.95
N LEU A 200 0.82 -9.38 -13.28
CA LEU A 200 2.14 -9.86 -13.69
C LEU A 200 3.20 -8.75 -13.82
N VAL A 201 2.97 -7.60 -13.19
CA VAL A 201 3.95 -6.51 -13.14
C VAL A 201 4.89 -6.76 -11.96
N LEU A 202 6.20 -6.67 -12.22
CA LEU A 202 7.24 -6.78 -11.20
C LEU A 202 7.08 -5.61 -10.20
N ASP A 203 6.84 -5.93 -8.94
CA ASP A 203 6.71 -4.93 -7.87
C ASP A 203 7.82 -5.05 -6.80
N PHE A 204 8.58 -6.14 -6.83
CA PHE A 204 9.74 -6.30 -5.95
C PHE A 204 10.79 -7.26 -6.56
N ASP A 205 12.08 -6.90 -6.43
CA ASP A 205 13.23 -7.72 -6.82
C ASP A 205 14.31 -7.61 -5.73
N GLY A 206 14.48 -8.67 -4.96
CA GLY A 206 15.34 -8.64 -3.79
C GLY A 206 16.21 -9.87 -3.60
N VAL A 207 17.24 -9.69 -2.77
CA VAL A 207 18.14 -10.77 -2.33
C VAL A 207 17.76 -11.17 -0.91
N PHE A 208 17.62 -12.46 -0.73
CA PHE A 208 17.25 -13.11 0.53
C PHE A 208 18.34 -14.07 0.97
N VAL A 209 18.47 -14.28 2.27
CA VAL A 209 19.50 -15.18 2.84
C VAL A 209 18.85 -16.23 3.73
N SER A 210 19.35 -17.47 3.60
CA SER A 210 19.02 -18.58 4.49
C SER A 210 20.11 -19.64 4.44
N ASN A 211 20.57 -20.10 5.59
CA ASN A 211 21.57 -21.19 5.71
C ASN A 211 20.91 -22.58 5.65
N LYS A 212 19.58 -22.66 5.64
CA LYS A 212 18.84 -23.92 5.69
C LYS A 212 18.19 -24.27 4.36
N PHE A 213 18.06 -23.31 3.45
CA PHE A 213 17.37 -23.52 2.16
C PHE A 213 18.36 -24.03 1.11
N ASP A 214 17.94 -25.06 0.39
CA ASP A 214 18.66 -25.65 -0.75
C ASP A 214 17.81 -25.48 -2.02
N SER A 215 18.22 -24.59 -2.93
CA SER A 215 17.51 -24.33 -4.18
C SER A 215 17.52 -25.50 -5.19
N THR A 216 18.33 -26.55 -4.94
CA THR A 216 18.42 -27.72 -5.83
C THR A 216 17.36 -28.78 -5.52
N THR A 217 16.70 -28.69 -4.37
CA THR A 217 15.65 -29.62 -3.96
C THR A 217 14.27 -29.00 -4.11
N PRO A 218 13.21 -29.80 -4.34
CA PRO A 218 11.84 -29.25 -4.48
C PRO A 218 11.40 -28.43 -3.30
N TYR A 219 10.75 -27.29 -3.57
CA TYR A 219 10.27 -26.36 -2.56
C TYR A 219 8.98 -25.68 -3.00
N LYS A 220 8.28 -25.05 -2.04
CA LYS A 220 7.08 -24.24 -2.29
C LYS A 220 7.04 -23.04 -1.37
N PHE A 221 6.77 -21.85 -1.93
CA PHE A 221 6.49 -20.66 -1.13
C PHE A 221 5.22 -20.83 -0.30
N THR A 222 5.17 -20.23 0.89
CA THR A 222 3.99 -20.24 1.75
C THR A 222 3.35 -18.86 1.86
N TYR A 223 2.08 -18.81 2.22
CA TYR A 223 1.19 -17.64 2.17
C TYR A 223 1.67 -16.42 2.98
N ASP A 224 2.52 -16.61 3.96
CA ASP A 224 3.10 -15.56 4.80
C ASP A 224 4.42 -14.98 4.25
N SER A 225 4.71 -15.25 2.96
CA SER A 225 5.82 -14.65 2.25
C SER A 225 5.51 -13.21 1.84
N HIS A 226 6.50 -12.33 2.04
CA HIS A 226 6.44 -10.93 1.63
C HIS A 226 7.85 -10.35 1.47
N CYS A 227 7.97 -9.09 1.06
CA CYS A 227 9.24 -8.47 0.68
C CYS A 227 10.32 -8.42 1.79
N LYS A 228 9.96 -8.52 3.08
CA LYS A 228 10.94 -8.57 4.19
C LYS A 228 11.48 -9.97 4.44
N HIS A 229 10.65 -10.97 4.26
CA HIS A 229 11.03 -12.37 4.37
C HIS A 229 10.09 -13.24 3.53
N CYS A 230 10.62 -14.34 3.05
CA CYS A 230 9.82 -15.40 2.45
C CYS A 230 9.89 -16.64 3.33
N HIS A 231 8.79 -17.39 3.38
CA HIS A 231 8.77 -18.70 3.97
C HIS A 231 8.60 -19.74 2.85
N ILE A 232 9.39 -20.78 2.93
CA ILE A 232 9.43 -21.87 1.98
C ILE A 232 9.22 -23.18 2.73
N LEU A 233 8.34 -24.03 2.22
CA LEU A 233 8.21 -25.40 2.67
C LEU A 233 9.15 -26.27 1.83
N GLN A 234 10.08 -26.98 2.47
CA GLN A 234 11.05 -27.86 1.84
C GLN A 234 11.30 -29.08 2.76
N GLY A 235 11.17 -30.28 2.23
CA GLY A 235 11.35 -31.51 3.01
C GLY A 235 10.43 -31.63 4.23
N GLY A 236 9.27 -30.96 4.24
CA GLY A 236 8.35 -30.91 5.39
C GLY A 236 8.68 -29.81 6.41
N GLU A 237 9.81 -29.12 6.29
CA GLU A 237 10.19 -28.01 7.15
C GLU A 237 9.81 -26.65 6.55
N LYS A 238 9.34 -25.73 7.39
CA LYS A 238 9.12 -24.33 7.02
C LYS A 238 10.39 -23.53 7.26
N ILE A 239 11.05 -23.13 6.16
CA ILE A 239 12.32 -22.41 6.17
C ILE A 239 12.05 -20.93 5.93
N LYS A 240 12.67 -20.07 6.72
CA LYS A 240 12.61 -18.62 6.56
C LYS A 240 13.82 -18.10 5.81
N LEU A 241 13.57 -17.29 4.78
CA LEU A 241 14.56 -16.51 4.06
C LEU A 241 14.35 -15.03 4.40
N ASN A 242 15.38 -14.35 4.89
CA ASN A 242 15.30 -12.94 5.26
C ASN A 242 15.84 -12.07 4.12
N CYS A 243 15.12 -11.02 3.74
CA CYS A 243 15.57 -10.05 2.76
C CYS A 243 16.76 -9.24 3.30
N VAL A 244 17.82 -9.13 2.51
CA VAL A 244 19.03 -8.35 2.83
C VAL A 244 19.16 -7.11 1.96
N GLY A 245 18.37 -6.95 0.92
CA GLY A 245 18.33 -5.73 0.10
C GLY A 245 17.73 -5.93 -1.27
N ALA A 246 17.59 -4.84 -2.01
CA ALA A 246 17.20 -4.87 -3.41
C ALA A 246 18.31 -5.51 -4.25
N PHE A 247 17.93 -6.30 -5.27
CA PHE A 247 18.90 -7.00 -6.14
C PHE A 247 19.86 -6.03 -6.86
N SER A 248 19.41 -4.83 -7.18
CA SER A 248 20.24 -3.80 -7.82
C SER A 248 21.52 -3.46 -7.03
N LYS A 249 21.54 -3.69 -5.70
CA LYS A 249 22.72 -3.46 -4.83
C LYS A 249 23.74 -4.61 -4.88
N PHE A 250 23.40 -5.75 -5.48
CA PHE A 250 24.23 -6.94 -5.60
C PHE A 250 24.71 -7.18 -7.03
N ASN A 251 24.30 -6.35 -7.96
CA ASN A 251 24.56 -6.49 -9.41
C ASN A 251 25.62 -5.48 -9.88
N SER A 252 26.58 -5.16 -9.03
CA SER A 252 27.72 -4.28 -9.34
C SER A 252 28.95 -5.08 -9.74
#